data_26f84a8d2e77c38fae7805c2ae8571ff
#
_entry.id   26f84a8d2e77c38fae7805c2ae8571ff
#
_cell.length_a   1.000
_cell.length_b   1.000
_cell.length_c   1.000
_cell.angle_alpha   90.00
_cell.angle_beta   90.00
_cell.angle_gamma   90.00
#
_symmetry.space_group_name_H-M   'P 1'
#
loop_
_entity.id
_entity.type
_entity.pdbx_description
1 polymer ?
#
loop_
_entity_poly.entity_id
_entity_poly.type
_entity_poly.pdbx_seq_one_letter_code
_entity_poly.pdbx_strand_id
1 'polypeptide(L)'
;MYSRKVEDQVLEFGVSGMLMRNVLVMYDRQTESLWPQLLGKAVEGPLAGAELEYLPSRLTTWSDWKERHPETVALVKGYSGNRDPYASYYRSKAAGVIGESVFDDRVATKEFVIGVVHGEVAKAYPYSALNEQPVVNDELGGRPLLVVFDVDSGSGAVFDRRVDGQILEFEGGQRLELTDVGSGSRWDGLAGRAIAGPMEGTQLKPVRSTAAFWFGWKDIYPGTEVFQP
;
A
#
# COMPACT_ATOMS: atom_id res chain seq x y z
N MET A 1 5.74 -4.33 0.55
CA MET A 1 6.85 -5.34 0.43
C MET A 1 7.49 -5.51 1.80
N TYR A 2 8.16 -6.64 2.05
CA TYR A 2 8.81 -6.89 3.35
C TYR A 2 10.25 -7.32 3.15
N SER A 3 11.13 -6.92 4.08
CA SER A 3 12.44 -7.53 4.27
C SER A 3 12.29 -8.98 4.70
N ARG A 4 13.17 -9.84 4.24
CA ARG A 4 13.23 -11.23 4.72
C ARG A 4 14.07 -11.39 5.98
N LYS A 5 14.68 -10.30 6.44
CA LYS A 5 15.50 -10.32 7.65
C LYS A 5 14.60 -10.17 8.88
N VAL A 6 14.72 -11.13 9.79
CA VAL A 6 14.10 -11.11 11.12
C VAL A 6 15.21 -11.32 12.13
N GLU A 7 15.43 -10.31 12.99
CA GLU A 7 16.60 -10.31 13.89
C GLU A 7 17.90 -10.52 13.11
N ASP A 8 18.66 -11.55 13.42
CA ASP A 8 19.92 -11.89 12.75
C ASP A 8 19.78 -12.97 11.66
N GLN A 9 18.55 -13.38 11.33
CA GLN A 9 18.28 -14.42 10.35
C GLN A 9 17.67 -13.85 9.06
N VAL A 10 18.05 -14.44 7.93
CA VAL A 10 17.41 -14.19 6.64
C VAL A 10 16.52 -15.40 6.33
N LEU A 11 15.20 -15.17 6.37
CA LEU A 11 14.21 -16.21 6.15
C LEU A 11 13.95 -16.45 4.66
N GLU A 12 13.63 -17.71 4.32
CA GLU A 12 13.13 -18.10 3.02
C GLU A 12 11.63 -18.38 3.12
N PHE A 13 10.83 -17.68 2.31
CA PHE A 13 9.39 -17.83 2.35
C PHE A 13 8.87 -18.72 1.23
N GLY A 14 7.84 -19.49 1.55
CA GLY A 14 7.04 -20.28 0.64
C GLY A 14 5.55 -19.95 0.77
N VAL A 15 4.77 -20.42 -0.20
CA VAL A 15 3.31 -20.34 -0.18
C VAL A 15 2.77 -21.58 0.54
N SER A 16 2.04 -21.38 1.65
CA SER A 16 1.52 -22.50 2.46
C SER A 16 0.30 -23.20 1.83
N GLY A 17 -0.35 -22.57 0.84
CA GLY A 17 -1.64 -23.01 0.31
C GLY A 17 -2.82 -22.62 1.18
N MET A 18 -2.59 -22.03 2.34
CA MET A 18 -3.62 -21.55 3.26
C MET A 18 -4.02 -20.12 2.98
N LEU A 19 -5.27 -19.80 3.35
CA LEU A 19 -5.80 -18.44 3.36
C LEU A 19 -6.28 -18.10 4.78
N MET A 20 -5.93 -16.90 5.24
CA MET A 20 -6.50 -16.29 6.42
C MET A 20 -7.37 -15.11 5.95
N ARG A 21 -8.71 -15.23 6.09
CA ARG A 21 -9.65 -14.20 5.63
C ARG A 21 -9.38 -13.74 4.19
N ASN A 22 -9.23 -14.70 3.27
CA ASN A 22 -8.85 -14.50 1.87
C ASN A 22 -7.44 -13.91 1.63
N VAL A 23 -6.65 -13.70 2.66
CA VAL A 23 -5.27 -13.23 2.53
C VAL A 23 -4.33 -14.44 2.51
N LEU A 24 -3.39 -14.43 1.54
CA LEU A 24 -2.36 -15.47 1.42
C LEU A 24 -1.57 -15.58 2.72
N VAL A 25 -1.41 -16.83 3.20
CA VAL A 25 -0.50 -17.15 4.29
C VAL A 25 0.79 -17.73 3.72
N MET A 26 1.89 -17.07 4.00
CA MET A 26 3.23 -17.59 3.74
C MET A 26 3.70 -18.45 4.91
N TYR A 27 4.70 -19.28 4.68
CA TYR A 27 5.47 -19.91 5.75
C TYR A 27 6.96 -19.66 5.52
N ASP A 28 7.75 -19.57 6.59
CA ASP A 28 9.20 -19.61 6.46
C ASP A 28 9.72 -21.04 6.52
N ARG A 29 10.77 -21.32 5.72
CA ARG A 29 11.34 -22.68 5.61
C ARG A 29 12.20 -23.08 6.80
N GLN A 30 12.64 -22.13 7.61
CA GLN A 30 13.53 -22.37 8.75
C GLN A 30 12.77 -22.84 9.98
N THR A 31 11.59 -22.26 10.22
CA THR A 31 10.82 -22.51 11.44
C THR A 31 9.39 -23.01 11.18
N GLU A 32 8.96 -22.99 9.91
CA GLU A 32 7.59 -23.29 9.48
C GLU A 32 6.53 -22.36 10.11
N SER A 33 6.96 -21.20 10.63
CA SER A 33 6.03 -20.20 11.16
C SER A 33 5.16 -19.62 10.03
N LEU A 34 3.93 -19.26 10.38
CA LEU A 34 2.90 -18.80 9.44
C LEU A 34 2.77 -17.27 9.45
N TRP A 35 2.79 -16.69 8.26
CA TRP A 35 2.86 -15.24 8.04
C TRP A 35 1.77 -14.79 7.07
N PRO A 36 0.60 -14.30 7.54
CA PRO A 36 -0.37 -13.66 6.66
C PRO A 36 0.24 -12.44 5.98
N GLN A 37 0.19 -12.42 4.64
CA GLN A 37 0.89 -11.42 3.83
C GLN A 37 0.50 -9.96 4.17
N LEU A 38 -0.78 -9.71 4.45
CA LEU A 38 -1.25 -8.36 4.76
C LEU A 38 -0.75 -7.87 6.13
N LEU A 39 -0.64 -8.78 7.09
CA LEU A 39 -0.17 -8.44 8.44
C LEU A 39 1.34 -8.23 8.48
N GLY A 40 2.14 -9.00 7.73
CA GLY A 40 3.59 -8.98 7.84
C GLY A 40 4.11 -9.39 9.23
N LYS A 41 3.31 -10.18 9.95
CA LYS A 41 3.58 -10.68 11.31
C LYS A 41 3.33 -12.16 11.38
N ALA A 42 4.20 -12.90 12.05
CA ALA A 42 3.97 -14.31 12.32
C ALA A 42 2.80 -14.49 13.30
N VAL A 43 1.85 -15.34 12.94
CA VAL A 43 0.66 -15.63 13.75
C VAL A 43 0.72 -16.99 14.43
N GLU A 44 1.60 -17.88 13.95
CA GLU A 44 1.77 -19.25 14.46
C GLU A 44 3.21 -19.71 14.24
N GLY A 45 3.64 -20.66 15.03
CA GLY A 45 4.97 -21.29 14.97
C GLY A 45 5.98 -20.64 15.93
N PRO A 46 7.26 -21.08 15.86
CA PRO A 46 8.31 -20.59 16.75
C PRO A 46 8.54 -19.08 16.73
N LEU A 47 8.28 -18.43 15.59
CA LEU A 47 8.42 -16.98 15.43
C LEU A 47 7.11 -16.23 15.66
N ALA A 48 6.07 -16.83 16.24
CA ALA A 48 4.81 -16.17 16.49
C ALA A 48 5.00 -14.85 17.26
N GLY A 49 4.45 -13.76 16.73
CA GLY A 49 4.62 -12.40 17.26
C GLY A 49 5.72 -11.57 16.59
N ALA A 50 6.70 -12.20 15.93
CA ALA A 50 7.73 -11.48 15.17
C ALA A 50 7.12 -10.72 13.97
N GLU A 51 7.70 -9.58 13.63
CA GLU A 51 7.24 -8.71 12.54
C GLU A 51 8.33 -8.57 11.47
N LEU A 52 7.89 -8.57 10.21
CA LEU A 52 8.74 -8.28 9.07
C LEU A 52 8.89 -6.76 8.90
N GLU A 53 10.12 -6.31 8.71
CA GLU A 53 10.38 -4.93 8.34
C GLU A 53 9.68 -4.58 7.02
N TYR A 54 8.89 -3.51 7.04
CA TYR A 54 8.22 -3.02 5.85
C TYR A 54 9.19 -2.23 4.96
N LEU A 55 9.27 -2.64 3.71
CA LEU A 55 9.99 -1.90 2.67
C LEU A 55 8.98 -1.11 1.83
N PRO A 56 9.13 0.21 1.69
CA PRO A 56 8.24 1.02 0.86
C PRO A 56 8.11 0.43 -0.55
N SER A 57 6.88 0.30 -1.01
CA SER A 57 6.60 -0.25 -2.33
C SER A 57 5.31 0.37 -2.87
N ARG A 58 5.20 0.46 -4.17
CA ARG A 58 4.04 1.00 -4.88
C ARG A 58 3.49 -0.02 -5.87
N LEU A 59 2.18 -0.04 -6.01
CA LEU A 59 1.53 -0.68 -7.13
C LEU A 59 1.45 0.38 -8.25
N THR A 60 1.88 0.02 -9.45
CA THR A 60 1.87 0.91 -10.62
C THR A 60 1.76 0.11 -11.91
N THR A 61 1.49 0.77 -13.03
CA THR A 61 1.56 0.14 -14.34
C THR A 61 3.01 -0.04 -14.78
N TRP A 62 3.26 -1.04 -15.65
CA TRP A 62 4.60 -1.23 -16.23
C TRP A 62 5.05 -0.02 -17.03
N SER A 63 4.15 0.63 -17.77
CA SER A 63 4.48 1.82 -18.57
C SER A 63 4.94 2.98 -17.70
N ASP A 64 4.21 3.31 -16.63
CA ASP A 64 4.60 4.37 -15.70
C ASP A 64 5.92 4.05 -15.00
N TRP A 65 6.09 2.80 -14.53
CA TRP A 65 7.35 2.37 -13.92
C TRP A 65 8.53 2.50 -14.89
N LYS A 66 8.37 2.06 -16.14
CA LYS A 66 9.44 2.10 -17.16
C LYS A 66 9.80 3.53 -17.58
N GLU A 67 8.82 4.44 -17.60
CA GLU A 67 9.06 5.86 -17.87
C GLU A 67 9.92 6.50 -16.76
N ARG A 68 9.63 6.20 -15.50
CA ARG A 68 10.37 6.72 -14.33
C ARG A 68 11.72 6.05 -14.10
N HIS A 69 11.83 4.79 -14.52
CA HIS A 69 13.02 3.95 -14.32
C HIS A 69 13.41 3.25 -15.62
N PRO A 70 13.94 3.98 -16.61
CA PRO A 70 14.22 3.45 -17.95
C PRO A 70 15.22 2.27 -17.98
N GLU A 71 16.09 2.17 -16.98
CA GLU A 71 17.04 1.06 -16.86
C GLU A 71 16.44 -0.23 -16.26
N THR A 72 15.17 -0.21 -15.89
CA THR A 72 14.52 -1.40 -15.33
C THR A 72 14.46 -2.53 -16.34
N VAL A 73 14.77 -3.73 -15.88
CA VAL A 73 14.66 -4.97 -16.64
C VAL A 73 13.50 -5.82 -16.11
N ALA A 74 12.83 -6.54 -16.99
CA ALA A 74 11.79 -7.50 -16.62
C ALA A 74 12.31 -8.93 -16.72
N LEU A 75 11.93 -9.76 -15.76
CA LEU A 75 12.25 -11.20 -15.80
C LEU A 75 11.46 -11.87 -16.95
N VAL A 76 12.19 -12.48 -17.88
CA VAL A 76 11.61 -13.33 -18.92
C VAL A 76 11.34 -14.71 -18.34
N LYS A 77 10.06 -15.06 -18.17
CA LYS A 77 9.64 -16.33 -17.55
C LYS A 77 9.60 -17.52 -18.52
N GLY A 78 9.99 -17.32 -19.80
CA GLY A 78 10.04 -18.38 -20.80
C GLY A 78 8.68 -18.83 -21.36
N TYR A 79 7.59 -18.18 -20.99
CA TYR A 79 6.27 -18.39 -21.61
C TYR A 79 5.63 -17.04 -21.95
N SER A 80 4.98 -16.99 -23.07
CA SER A 80 4.15 -15.85 -23.50
C SER A 80 2.73 -16.36 -23.71
N GLY A 81 1.78 -15.83 -22.99
CA GLY A 81 0.36 -16.14 -23.17
C GLY A 81 -0.47 -14.89 -22.97
N ASN A 82 -1.39 -14.64 -23.91
CA ASN A 82 -2.32 -13.52 -23.83
C ASN A 82 -3.54 -13.83 -22.93
N ARG A 83 -3.58 -15.01 -22.30
CA ARG A 83 -4.70 -15.40 -21.44
C ARG A 83 -4.44 -14.95 -20.02
N ASP A 84 -5.25 -13.99 -19.56
CA ASP A 84 -5.33 -13.66 -18.14
C ASP A 84 -6.19 -14.72 -17.42
N PRO A 85 -5.59 -15.59 -16.57
CA PRO A 85 -6.35 -16.61 -15.85
C PRO A 85 -7.28 -16.00 -14.79
N TYR A 86 -7.07 -14.73 -14.41
CA TYR A 86 -7.86 -14.02 -13.41
C TYR A 86 -8.95 -13.11 -13.98
N ALA A 87 -9.11 -13.03 -15.31
CA ALA A 87 -10.11 -12.17 -15.94
C ALA A 87 -11.56 -12.44 -15.46
N SER A 88 -11.91 -13.71 -15.21
CA SER A 88 -13.21 -14.09 -14.64
C SER A 88 -13.32 -13.69 -13.15
N TYR A 89 -12.23 -13.80 -12.41
CA TYR A 89 -12.17 -13.39 -11.01
C TYR A 89 -12.43 -11.89 -10.86
N TYR A 90 -11.77 -11.06 -11.65
CA TYR A 90 -11.96 -9.59 -11.61
C TYR A 90 -13.37 -9.18 -12.01
N ARG A 91 -14.02 -9.89 -12.93
CA ARG A 91 -15.42 -9.62 -13.35
C ARG A 91 -16.46 -10.11 -12.34
N SER A 92 -16.12 -11.07 -11.50
CA SER A 92 -17.01 -11.59 -10.46
C SER A 92 -17.17 -10.60 -9.31
N LYS A 93 -18.37 -10.46 -8.76
CA LYS A 93 -18.65 -9.66 -7.55
C LYS A 93 -18.37 -10.45 -6.25
N ALA A 94 -18.07 -11.74 -6.34
CA ALA A 94 -17.84 -12.57 -5.15
C ALA A 94 -16.51 -12.19 -4.46
N ALA A 95 -16.53 -12.08 -3.15
CA ALA A 95 -15.35 -11.85 -2.33
C ALA A 95 -14.48 -13.09 -2.27
N GLY A 96 -13.25 -13.00 -2.79
CA GLY A 96 -12.23 -14.03 -2.65
C GLY A 96 -12.67 -15.45 -2.98
N VAL A 97 -12.08 -16.43 -2.29
CA VAL A 97 -12.35 -17.86 -2.45
C VAL A 97 -13.24 -18.40 -1.32
N ILE A 98 -13.08 -17.88 -0.11
CA ILE A 98 -13.76 -18.37 1.09
C ILE A 98 -14.91 -17.47 1.57
N GLY A 99 -15.21 -16.40 0.80
CA GLY A 99 -16.24 -15.41 1.18
C GLY A 99 -15.74 -14.38 2.20
N GLU A 100 -16.61 -13.46 2.57
CA GLU A 100 -16.33 -12.39 3.53
C GLU A 100 -16.64 -12.85 4.96
N SER A 101 -15.81 -12.45 5.91
CA SER A 101 -16.02 -12.68 7.34
C SER A 101 -16.74 -11.51 8.01
N VAL A 102 -16.59 -10.31 7.46
CA VAL A 102 -17.21 -9.08 7.95
C VAL A 102 -18.09 -8.49 6.86
N PHE A 103 -19.35 -8.24 7.16
CA PHE A 103 -20.22 -7.50 6.24
C PHE A 103 -19.97 -5.99 6.40
N ASP A 104 -19.56 -5.34 5.32
CA ASP A 104 -19.38 -3.89 5.27
C ASP A 104 -19.49 -3.44 3.81
N ASP A 105 -20.51 -2.67 3.50
CA ASP A 105 -20.88 -2.21 2.15
C ASP A 105 -20.52 -0.73 1.89
N ARG A 106 -19.76 -0.10 2.81
CA ARG A 106 -19.28 1.29 2.61
C ARG A 106 -18.46 1.47 1.35
N VAL A 107 -17.80 0.41 0.90
CA VAL A 107 -16.99 0.36 -0.33
C VAL A 107 -17.34 -0.91 -1.10
N ALA A 108 -17.29 -0.86 -2.43
CA ALA A 108 -17.59 -2.04 -3.24
C ALA A 108 -16.61 -3.19 -2.94
N THR A 109 -17.12 -4.42 -2.86
CA THR A 109 -16.40 -5.62 -2.39
C THR A 109 -15.00 -5.78 -2.99
N LYS A 110 -14.86 -5.59 -4.30
CA LYS A 110 -13.59 -5.72 -5.04
C LYS A 110 -12.96 -4.40 -5.45
N GLU A 111 -13.35 -3.32 -4.83
CA GLU A 111 -12.64 -2.07 -5.01
C GLU A 111 -11.26 -2.13 -4.36
N PHE A 112 -10.27 -1.58 -5.02
CA PHE A 112 -8.96 -1.39 -4.40
C PHE A 112 -9.01 -0.24 -3.40
N VAL A 113 -8.30 -0.44 -2.31
CA VAL A 113 -8.07 0.58 -1.30
C VAL A 113 -6.58 0.68 -1.00
N ILE A 114 -6.10 1.88 -0.67
CA ILE A 114 -4.83 2.07 0.02
C ILE A 114 -5.13 1.99 1.51
N GLY A 115 -4.69 0.92 2.15
CA GLY A 115 -4.86 0.75 3.58
C GLY A 115 -3.64 1.21 4.36
N VAL A 116 -3.86 1.94 5.44
CA VAL A 116 -2.84 2.43 6.37
C VAL A 116 -3.19 1.99 7.78
N VAL A 117 -2.19 1.55 8.53
CA VAL A 117 -2.33 1.21 9.96
C VAL A 117 -1.32 2.02 10.75
N HIS A 118 -1.77 2.62 11.85
CA HIS A 118 -0.92 3.29 12.82
C HIS A 118 -1.38 2.96 14.24
N GLY A 119 -0.53 2.26 15.01
CA GLY A 119 -0.94 1.72 16.29
C GLY A 119 -2.11 0.74 16.13
N GLU A 120 -3.21 0.99 16.83
CA GLU A 120 -4.42 0.16 16.78
C GLU A 120 -5.47 0.67 15.76
N VAL A 121 -5.22 1.82 15.12
CA VAL A 121 -6.15 2.41 14.16
C VAL A 121 -5.77 2.08 12.74
N ALA A 122 -6.79 1.80 11.93
CA ALA A 122 -6.66 1.52 10.51
C ALA A 122 -7.58 2.42 9.69
N LYS A 123 -7.13 2.84 8.52
CA LYS A 123 -7.93 3.64 7.58
C LYS A 123 -7.71 3.16 6.16
N ALA A 124 -8.79 3.04 5.43
CA ALA A 124 -8.81 2.70 4.01
C ALA A 124 -9.11 3.95 3.17
N TYR A 125 -8.37 4.13 2.10
CA TYR A 125 -8.58 5.17 1.10
C TYR A 125 -9.01 4.47 -0.21
N PRO A 126 -10.33 4.43 -0.51
CA PRO A 126 -10.83 3.80 -1.72
C PRO A 126 -10.31 4.52 -2.98
N TYR A 127 -10.02 3.76 -4.03
CA TYR A 127 -9.55 4.33 -5.30
C TYR A 127 -10.62 5.24 -5.92
N SER A 128 -11.92 4.92 -5.76
CA SER A 128 -13.00 5.82 -6.19
C SER A 128 -12.91 7.19 -5.53
N ALA A 129 -12.72 7.23 -4.21
CA ALA A 129 -12.57 8.47 -3.45
C ALA A 129 -11.27 9.22 -3.83
N LEU A 130 -10.17 8.49 -4.04
CA LEU A 130 -8.90 9.07 -4.46
C LEU A 130 -8.92 9.55 -5.92
N ASN A 131 -9.81 9.02 -6.77
CA ASN A 131 -10.04 9.58 -8.12
C ASN A 131 -10.69 10.97 -8.06
N GLU A 132 -11.49 11.23 -7.03
CA GLU A 132 -12.12 12.53 -6.82
C GLU A 132 -11.18 13.51 -6.10
N GLN A 133 -10.42 13.01 -5.13
CA GLN A 133 -9.43 13.79 -4.37
C GLN A 133 -8.07 13.07 -4.34
N PRO A 134 -7.21 13.28 -5.36
CA PRO A 134 -5.95 12.56 -5.51
C PRO A 134 -4.84 12.99 -4.55
N VAL A 135 -5.00 14.10 -3.84
CA VAL A 135 -4.07 14.60 -2.82
C VAL A 135 -4.85 14.84 -1.53
N VAL A 136 -4.52 14.07 -0.52
CA VAL A 136 -5.24 14.09 0.76
C VAL A 136 -4.27 14.41 1.88
N ASN A 137 -4.50 15.55 2.55
CA ASN A 137 -3.89 15.86 3.82
C ASN A 137 -4.78 15.32 4.93
N ASP A 138 -4.33 14.29 5.65
CA ASP A 138 -5.12 13.59 6.64
C ASP A 138 -4.34 13.38 7.96
N GLU A 139 -4.99 12.80 8.94
CA GLU A 139 -4.40 12.37 10.19
C GLU A 139 -4.95 10.99 10.59
N LEU A 140 -4.10 10.11 11.05
CA LEU A 140 -4.48 8.81 11.57
C LEU A 140 -3.77 8.55 12.89
N GLY A 141 -4.53 8.45 13.97
CA GLY A 141 -3.99 8.18 15.31
C GLY A 141 -2.94 9.20 15.75
N GLY A 142 -3.14 10.50 15.45
CA GLY A 142 -2.20 11.58 15.76
C GLY A 142 -0.99 11.68 14.82
N ARG A 143 -0.97 10.86 13.75
CA ARG A 143 0.06 10.92 12.72
C ARG A 143 -0.44 11.69 11.50
N PRO A 144 0.15 12.84 11.14
CA PRO A 144 -0.22 13.56 9.94
C PRO A 144 0.23 12.80 8.69
N LEU A 145 -0.71 12.56 7.78
CA LEU A 145 -0.51 11.78 6.57
C LEU A 145 -0.72 12.63 5.32
N LEU A 146 0.13 12.41 4.33
CA LEU A 146 -0.11 12.77 2.94
C LEU A 146 -0.42 11.48 2.18
N VAL A 147 -1.60 11.39 1.59
CA VAL A 147 -1.93 10.32 0.64
C VAL A 147 -1.98 10.93 -0.76
N VAL A 148 -1.23 10.34 -1.67
CA VAL A 148 -1.15 10.77 -3.07
C VAL A 148 -1.56 9.63 -3.97
N PHE A 149 -2.34 9.95 -4.98
CA PHE A 149 -2.85 8.95 -5.92
C PHE A 149 -2.79 9.46 -7.36
N ASP A 150 -2.18 8.69 -8.23
CA ASP A 150 -2.16 8.95 -9.66
C ASP A 150 -3.34 8.24 -10.32
N VAL A 151 -4.31 9.02 -10.76
CA VAL A 151 -5.56 8.54 -11.37
C VAL A 151 -5.31 7.76 -12.66
N ASP A 152 -4.28 8.13 -13.43
CA ASP A 152 -3.99 7.53 -14.73
C ASP A 152 -3.34 6.14 -14.59
N SER A 153 -2.41 6.00 -13.64
CA SER A 153 -1.69 4.74 -13.43
C SER A 153 -2.24 3.88 -12.29
N GLY A 154 -3.12 4.43 -11.42
CA GLY A 154 -3.56 3.79 -10.20
C GLY A 154 -2.45 3.67 -9.14
N SER A 155 -1.38 4.44 -9.29
CA SER A 155 -0.26 4.44 -8.36
C SER A 155 -0.57 5.29 -7.14
N GLY A 156 -0.30 4.77 -5.94
CA GLY A 156 -0.47 5.53 -4.72
C GLY A 156 0.73 5.47 -3.79
N ALA A 157 0.91 6.53 -3.00
CA ALA A 157 1.95 6.62 -1.98
C ALA A 157 1.40 7.30 -0.73
N VAL A 158 1.96 6.93 0.43
CA VAL A 158 1.60 7.54 1.72
C VAL A 158 2.86 7.98 2.43
N PHE A 159 2.83 9.21 2.94
CA PHE A 159 3.96 9.81 3.64
C PHE A 159 3.52 10.44 4.97
N ASP A 160 4.48 10.57 5.89
CA ASP A 160 4.35 11.43 7.05
C ASP A 160 4.63 12.87 6.61
N ARG A 161 3.70 13.79 6.92
CA ARG A 161 3.81 15.22 6.55
C ARG A 161 4.72 16.02 7.49
N ARG A 162 5.29 15.40 8.52
CA ARG A 162 6.23 16.06 9.42
C ARG A 162 7.61 16.18 8.80
N VAL A 163 8.10 17.41 8.70
CA VAL A 163 9.47 17.73 8.29
C VAL A 163 10.01 18.74 9.28
N ASP A 164 11.14 18.43 9.95
CA ASP A 164 11.82 19.31 10.91
C ASP A 164 10.89 19.92 11.98
N GLY A 165 9.94 19.11 12.46
CA GLY A 165 8.97 19.52 13.49
C GLY A 165 7.76 20.30 12.97
N GLN A 166 7.70 20.63 11.68
CA GLN A 166 6.56 21.26 11.05
C GLN A 166 5.67 20.24 10.35
N ILE A 167 4.36 20.45 10.37
CA ILE A 167 3.42 19.67 9.59
C ILE A 167 3.12 20.44 8.31
N LEU A 168 3.54 19.88 7.18
CA LEU A 168 3.31 20.48 5.88
C LEU A 168 1.88 20.23 5.40
N GLU A 169 1.38 21.14 4.57
CA GLU A 169 0.10 21.00 3.89
C GLU A 169 0.32 21.12 2.39
N PHE A 170 -0.27 20.19 1.63
CA PHE A 170 -0.02 20.06 0.22
C PHE A 170 -1.26 20.31 -0.60
N GLU A 171 -1.09 21.04 -1.68
CA GLU A 171 -2.07 21.18 -2.75
C GLU A 171 -1.59 20.43 -3.99
N GLY A 172 -2.54 19.82 -4.70
CA GLY A 172 -2.26 19.04 -5.91
C GLY A 172 -2.11 19.94 -7.15
N GLY A 173 -1.15 19.59 -8.00
CA GLY A 173 -0.96 20.11 -9.33
C GLY A 173 -1.11 19.06 -10.42
N GLN A 174 -0.72 19.39 -11.64
CA GLN A 174 -0.72 18.45 -12.75
C GLN A 174 0.30 17.34 -12.52
N ARG A 175 -0.03 16.11 -12.94
CA ARG A 175 0.86 14.91 -12.87
C ARG A 175 1.44 14.67 -11.48
N LEU A 176 0.67 14.98 -10.42
CA LEU A 176 1.12 14.88 -9.03
C LEU A 176 2.38 15.70 -8.68
N GLU A 177 2.60 16.80 -9.37
CA GLU A 177 3.45 17.85 -8.85
C GLU A 177 2.65 18.58 -7.77
N LEU A 178 3.12 18.50 -6.53
CA LEU A 178 2.46 19.13 -5.39
C LEU A 178 3.14 20.43 -5.03
N THR A 179 2.39 21.32 -4.39
CA THR A 179 2.93 22.51 -3.76
C THR A 179 2.70 22.45 -2.25
N ASP A 180 3.75 22.61 -1.46
CA ASP A 180 3.63 22.86 -0.04
C ASP A 180 3.15 24.30 0.19
N VAL A 181 2.01 24.45 0.85
CA VAL A 181 1.34 25.75 1.06
C VAL A 181 2.20 26.70 1.88
N GLY A 182 2.94 26.18 2.86
CA GLY A 182 3.73 27.00 3.79
C GLY A 182 4.98 27.61 3.15
N SER A 183 5.75 26.83 2.41
CA SER A 183 7.02 27.27 1.81
C SER A 183 6.92 27.61 0.32
N GLY A 184 5.85 27.20 -0.36
CA GLY A 184 5.71 27.30 -1.81
C GLY A 184 6.63 26.34 -2.59
N SER A 185 7.27 25.38 -1.90
CA SER A 185 8.15 24.40 -2.55
C SER A 185 7.33 23.44 -3.41
N ARG A 186 7.90 23.01 -4.54
CA ARG A 186 7.30 22.02 -5.42
C ARG A 186 7.85 20.62 -5.13
N TRP A 187 6.98 19.62 -5.20
CA TRP A 187 7.30 18.25 -4.83
C TRP A 187 6.84 17.26 -5.90
N ASP A 188 7.64 16.23 -6.14
CA ASP A 188 7.15 15.00 -6.79
C ASP A 188 6.31 14.24 -5.75
N GLY A 189 5.00 14.22 -5.93
CA GLY A 189 4.07 13.64 -4.97
C GLY A 189 4.25 12.13 -4.80
N LEU A 190 4.54 11.39 -5.86
CA LEU A 190 4.77 9.94 -5.74
C LEU A 190 6.14 9.62 -5.13
N ALA A 191 7.16 10.40 -5.42
CA ALA A 191 8.46 10.22 -4.80
C ALA A 191 8.49 10.77 -3.35
N GLY A 192 7.61 11.72 -3.02
CA GLY A 192 7.64 12.43 -1.75
C GLY A 192 8.87 13.31 -1.58
N ARG A 193 9.40 13.85 -2.69
CA ARG A 193 10.64 14.63 -2.71
C ARG A 193 10.41 16.04 -3.23
N ALA A 194 10.93 17.01 -2.51
CA ALA A 194 10.96 18.41 -2.98
C ALA A 194 11.91 18.55 -4.17
N ILE A 195 11.35 19.08 -5.28
CA ILE A 195 12.05 19.22 -6.56
C ILE A 195 12.43 20.66 -6.89
N ALA A 196 11.87 21.63 -6.18
CA ALA A 196 12.22 23.04 -6.30
C ALA A 196 11.73 23.85 -5.08
N GLY A 197 12.32 25.01 -4.88
CA GLY A 197 11.91 25.96 -3.83
C GLY A 197 12.76 25.85 -2.56
N PRO A 198 12.34 26.52 -1.46
CA PRO A 198 13.11 26.56 -0.21
C PRO A 198 13.44 25.21 0.41
N MET A 199 12.61 24.17 0.15
CA MET A 199 12.79 22.82 0.68
C MET A 199 13.39 21.84 -0.34
N GLU A 200 13.95 22.31 -1.46
CA GLU A 200 14.53 21.45 -2.49
C GLU A 200 15.48 20.40 -1.92
N GLY A 201 15.30 19.14 -2.36
CA GLY A 201 16.08 17.99 -1.88
C GLY A 201 15.51 17.30 -0.64
N THR A 202 14.58 17.93 0.09
CA THR A 202 13.90 17.32 1.25
C THR A 202 13.10 16.10 0.83
N GLN A 203 13.13 15.06 1.69
CA GLN A 203 12.43 13.80 1.45
C GLN A 203 11.41 13.54 2.56
N LEU A 204 10.13 13.36 2.20
CA LEU A 204 9.11 12.89 3.14
C LEU A 204 9.38 11.44 3.54
N LYS A 205 9.07 11.12 4.79
CA LYS A 205 9.20 9.76 5.32
C LYS A 205 8.04 8.89 4.82
N PRO A 206 8.31 7.79 4.07
CA PRO A 206 7.25 6.88 3.65
C PRO A 206 6.54 6.25 4.85
N VAL A 207 5.23 6.08 4.73
CA VAL A 207 4.40 5.37 5.71
C VAL A 207 4.03 4.00 5.14
N ARG A 208 4.03 2.98 6.01
CA ARG A 208 3.55 1.65 5.63
C ARG A 208 2.12 1.75 5.13
N SER A 209 1.93 1.38 3.87
CA SER A 209 0.63 1.31 3.24
C SER A 209 0.53 0.06 2.37
N THR A 210 -0.68 -0.41 2.12
CA THR A 210 -0.90 -1.64 1.35
C THR A 210 -2.06 -1.43 0.39
N ALA A 211 -1.86 -1.70 -0.89
CA ALA A 211 -2.96 -1.80 -1.85
C ALA A 211 -3.61 -3.19 -1.70
N ALA A 212 -4.89 -3.23 -1.46
CA ALA A 212 -5.66 -4.46 -1.27
C ALA A 212 -7.09 -4.28 -1.78
N PHE A 213 -7.79 -5.38 -2.05
CA PHE A 213 -9.24 -5.33 -2.21
C PHE A 213 -9.92 -5.04 -0.88
N TRP A 214 -11.03 -4.29 -0.94
CA TRP A 214 -11.81 -3.92 0.23
C TRP A 214 -12.20 -5.13 1.09
N PHE A 215 -12.70 -6.21 0.48
CA PHE A 215 -13.09 -7.41 1.22
C PHE A 215 -11.95 -8.01 2.05
N GLY A 216 -10.72 -8.01 1.52
CA GLY A 216 -9.55 -8.53 2.25
C GLY A 216 -9.08 -7.57 3.34
N TRP A 217 -9.14 -6.27 3.07
CA TRP A 217 -8.75 -5.23 4.03
C TRP A 217 -9.67 -5.22 5.25
N LYS A 218 -10.99 -5.07 5.04
CA LYS A 218 -11.97 -4.98 6.12
C LYS A 218 -12.07 -6.24 6.97
N ASP A 219 -11.84 -7.40 6.37
CA ASP A 219 -11.82 -8.67 7.10
C ASP A 219 -10.64 -8.76 8.08
N ILE A 220 -9.51 -8.17 7.74
CA ILE A 220 -8.32 -8.09 8.63
C ILE A 220 -8.46 -6.94 9.65
N TYR A 221 -9.04 -5.82 9.22
CA TYR A 221 -9.22 -4.61 10.03
C TYR A 221 -10.70 -4.21 10.11
N PRO A 222 -11.54 -4.95 10.87
CA PRO A 222 -13.00 -4.74 10.88
C PRO A 222 -13.42 -3.37 11.45
N GLY A 223 -12.56 -2.74 12.24
CA GLY A 223 -12.77 -1.38 12.76
C GLY A 223 -12.18 -0.25 11.90
N THR A 224 -11.79 -0.55 10.65
CA THR A 224 -11.14 0.43 9.79
C THR A 224 -12.03 1.64 9.50
N GLU A 225 -11.42 2.83 9.57
CA GLU A 225 -12.03 4.03 8.99
C GLU A 225 -12.01 3.95 7.46
N VAL A 226 -12.90 4.70 6.83
CA VAL A 226 -12.97 4.84 5.36
C VAL A 226 -12.91 6.32 5.03
N PHE A 227 -11.94 6.69 4.22
CA PHE A 227 -11.83 8.05 3.69
C PHE A 227 -13.00 8.34 2.72
N GLN A 228 -13.58 9.53 2.87
CA GLN A 228 -14.57 10.11 1.98
C GLN A 228 -14.10 11.52 1.65
N PRO A 229 -14.12 11.96 0.35
CA PRO A 229 -13.72 13.28 -0.10
C PRO A 229 -14.58 14.40 0.47
#